data_e8273acce9ea6209f3f8821e249358c1
#
_entry.id   e8273acce9ea6209f3f8821e249358c1
#
_cell.length_a   1.000
_cell.length_b   1.000
_cell.length_c   1.000
_cell.angle_alpha   90.00
_cell.angle_beta   90.00
_cell.angle_gamma   90.00
#
_symmetry.space_group_name_H-M   'P 1'
#
loop_
_entity.id
_entity.type
_entity.pdbx_description
1 polymer ?
#
loop_
_entity_poly.entity_id
_entity_poly.type
_entity_poly.pdbx_seq_one_letter_code
_entity_poly.pdbx_strand_id
1 'polypeptide(L)'
;MTTTTTATTATTRRPRTTSTTSTTSTSTAPDLPDELLAVLKRMRLPYLRDAAPEVLATARAQRWDPAEVLRVLITEEIRGRDDATRRMRRKAAGLPAGKTFESWREHDSTIPPGTQTGLATLEWVGRAENLAIAGPSGTGKTHFAEALAHKVIDVGMRVSWFTLESLTAAIGRATVDGSVAKTIARITRAELIVIDDIGMLPAGQAAGEAFYRVVDAAYERRSIVVTSNLHPSGFDTIMPKTLATATVDRLLHHAHVVLTEGTSLRLSEATAGRGVVPLA
;
A
#
# COMPACT_ATOMS: atom_id res chain seq x y z
N MET A 1 57.70 51.20 -6.70
CA MET A 1 58.22 50.25 -5.69
C MET A 1 57.08 49.86 -4.80
N THR A 2 56.40 48.74 -5.08
CA THR A 2 55.40 48.22 -4.21
C THR A 2 55.41 46.67 -4.40
N THR A 3 55.88 46.03 -3.38
CA THR A 3 56.03 44.53 -3.32
C THR A 3 54.72 43.86 -3.04
N THR A 4 54.37 42.95 -3.93
CA THR A 4 53.18 42.12 -3.80
C THR A 4 53.56 40.84 -3.06
N THR A 5 53.00 40.61 -1.89
CA THR A 5 53.15 39.37 -1.12
C THR A 5 52.00 38.41 -1.47
N THR A 6 52.35 37.24 -2.02
CA THR A 6 51.45 36.16 -2.35
C THR A 6 51.24 35.27 -1.11
N ALA A 7 50.01 35.17 -0.62
CA ALA A 7 49.64 34.26 0.47
C ALA A 7 49.13 32.91 -0.11
N THR A 8 49.88 31.85 0.18
CA THR A 8 49.48 30.45 -0.15
C THR A 8 48.55 29.92 0.90
N THR A 9 47.32 29.62 0.52
CA THR A 9 46.33 29.01 1.41
C THR A 9 46.43 27.48 1.29
N ALA A 10 46.87 26.85 2.37
CA ALA A 10 46.89 25.38 2.48
C ALA A 10 45.50 24.85 2.82
N THR A 11 44.94 24.04 1.92
CA THR A 11 43.67 23.36 2.12
C THR A 11 43.87 22.09 2.97
N THR A 12 43.48 22.16 4.23
CA THR A 12 43.47 20.99 5.13
C THR A 12 42.30 20.08 4.84
N ARG A 13 42.60 18.93 4.29
CA ARG A 13 41.64 17.87 3.98
C ARG A 13 41.22 17.17 5.27
N ARG A 14 39.93 17.32 5.68
CA ARG A 14 39.33 16.65 6.83
C ARG A 14 39.07 15.18 6.48
N PRO A 15 39.39 14.20 7.32
CA PRO A 15 39.05 12.79 7.05
C PRO A 15 37.55 12.54 7.22
N ARG A 16 37.01 11.88 6.23
CA ARG A 16 35.61 11.43 6.21
C ARG A 16 35.48 10.20 7.10
N THR A 17 34.92 10.38 8.29
CA THR A 17 34.50 9.25 9.15
C THR A 17 33.24 8.62 8.59
N THR A 18 33.37 7.49 7.94
CA THR A 18 32.26 6.57 7.61
C THR A 18 31.91 5.76 8.86
N SER A 19 30.93 6.21 9.61
CA SER A 19 30.32 5.40 10.64
C SER A 19 29.21 4.55 10.04
N THR A 20 29.57 3.41 9.49
CA THR A 20 28.61 2.33 9.21
C THR A 20 28.39 1.58 10.52
N THR A 21 27.39 1.98 11.30
CA THR A 21 26.95 1.20 12.45
C THR A 21 26.01 0.11 11.92
N SER A 22 26.59 -0.99 11.43
CA SER A 22 25.90 -2.25 11.32
C SER A 22 25.71 -2.80 12.74
N THR A 23 24.50 -2.66 13.26
CA THR A 23 24.09 -3.35 14.49
C THR A 23 23.99 -4.85 14.18
N THR A 24 25.13 -5.52 14.22
CA THR A 24 25.18 -6.98 14.28
C THR A 24 24.76 -7.35 15.70
N SER A 25 23.49 -7.73 15.89
CA SER A 25 23.04 -8.43 17.10
C SER A 25 23.83 -9.76 17.14
N THR A 26 24.86 -9.83 17.94
CA THR A 26 25.55 -11.07 18.27
C THR A 26 24.56 -11.97 19.00
N SER A 27 23.88 -12.85 18.26
CA SER A 27 23.12 -13.96 18.85
C SER A 27 24.09 -14.83 19.62
N THR A 28 23.87 -14.98 20.93
CA THR A 28 24.62 -15.86 21.83
C THR A 28 24.25 -17.35 21.66
N ALA A 29 23.37 -17.63 20.70
CA ALA A 29 22.91 -18.99 20.41
C ALA A 29 23.95 -19.74 19.57
N PRO A 30 24.25 -21.02 19.84
CA PRO A 30 25.19 -21.80 19.05
C PRO A 30 24.68 -22.04 17.64
N ASP A 31 25.59 -22.01 16.66
CA ASP A 31 25.27 -22.29 15.26
C ASP A 31 24.67 -23.70 15.08
N LEU A 32 23.86 -23.81 14.04
CA LEU A 32 23.28 -25.11 13.66
C LEU A 32 24.36 -26.02 13.02
N PRO A 33 24.31 -27.36 13.23
CA PRO A 33 25.15 -28.28 12.50
C PRO A 33 25.05 -28.14 10.99
N ASP A 34 26.18 -28.26 10.28
CA ASP A 34 26.22 -28.06 8.81
C ASP A 34 25.28 -29.00 8.06
N GLU A 35 25.12 -30.24 8.50
CA GLU A 35 24.17 -31.19 7.92
C GLU A 35 22.73 -30.68 8.00
N LEU A 36 22.33 -30.16 9.14
CA LEU A 36 21.00 -29.62 9.36
C LEU A 36 20.78 -28.35 8.50
N LEU A 37 21.78 -27.47 8.45
CA LEU A 37 21.76 -26.29 7.58
C LEU A 37 21.58 -26.68 6.09
N ALA A 38 22.27 -27.72 5.64
CA ALA A 38 22.14 -28.23 4.27
C ALA A 38 20.73 -28.75 3.97
N VAL A 39 20.13 -29.50 4.92
CA VAL A 39 18.76 -30.01 4.78
C VAL A 39 17.75 -28.87 4.75
N LEU A 40 17.85 -27.89 5.66
CA LEU A 40 16.94 -26.75 5.71
C LEU A 40 17.03 -25.89 4.44
N LYS A 41 18.22 -25.70 3.88
CA LYS A 41 18.42 -25.04 2.58
C LYS A 41 17.76 -25.81 1.45
N ARG A 42 17.96 -27.14 1.39
CA ARG A 42 17.35 -28.03 0.38
C ARG A 42 15.82 -28.00 0.46
N MET A 43 15.27 -27.99 1.66
CA MET A 43 13.83 -27.91 1.91
C MET A 43 13.25 -26.49 1.70
N ARG A 44 14.10 -25.49 1.44
CA ARG A 44 13.72 -24.08 1.29
C ARG A 44 12.93 -23.55 2.48
N LEU A 45 13.47 -23.74 3.69
CA LEU A 45 12.92 -23.26 4.96
C LEU A 45 13.80 -22.13 5.54
N PRO A 46 13.84 -20.94 4.91
CA PRO A 46 14.75 -19.86 5.31
C PRO A 46 14.41 -19.30 6.70
N TYR A 47 13.16 -19.08 7.00
CA TYR A 47 12.74 -18.44 8.26
C TYR A 47 12.92 -19.36 9.46
N LEU A 48 12.58 -20.64 9.30
CA LEU A 48 12.87 -21.68 10.29
C LEU A 48 14.37 -21.78 10.56
N ARG A 49 15.18 -21.80 9.50
CA ARG A 49 16.64 -21.85 9.60
C ARG A 49 17.19 -20.67 10.41
N ASP A 50 16.69 -19.46 10.13
CA ASP A 50 17.16 -18.23 10.75
C ASP A 50 16.71 -18.12 12.22
N ALA A 51 15.52 -18.66 12.57
CA ALA A 51 15.00 -18.70 13.94
C ALA A 51 15.57 -19.88 14.80
N ALA A 52 16.01 -20.96 14.15
CA ALA A 52 16.35 -22.21 14.86
C ALA A 52 17.45 -22.08 15.95
N PRO A 53 18.53 -21.28 15.76
CA PRO A 53 19.55 -21.14 16.82
C PRO A 53 18.96 -20.62 18.14
N GLU A 54 18.18 -19.55 18.10
CA GLU A 54 17.57 -18.94 19.29
C GLU A 54 16.48 -19.80 19.90
N VAL A 55 15.61 -20.40 19.07
CA VAL A 55 14.55 -21.30 19.54
C VAL A 55 15.14 -22.51 20.23
N LEU A 56 16.17 -23.13 19.67
CA LEU A 56 16.83 -24.30 20.28
C LEU A 56 17.58 -23.95 21.58
N ALA A 57 18.22 -22.79 21.65
CA ALA A 57 18.85 -22.31 22.88
C ALA A 57 17.83 -22.10 24.00
N THR A 58 16.72 -21.43 23.68
CA THR A 58 15.60 -21.19 24.62
C THR A 58 14.96 -22.51 25.07
N ALA A 59 14.68 -23.40 24.14
CA ALA A 59 14.06 -24.69 24.40
C ALA A 59 14.92 -25.55 25.35
N ARG A 60 16.26 -25.57 25.19
CA ARG A 60 17.19 -26.26 26.11
C ARG A 60 17.17 -25.65 27.50
N ALA A 61 17.21 -24.31 27.59
CA ALA A 61 17.20 -23.60 28.87
C ALA A 61 15.89 -23.81 29.63
N GLN A 62 14.77 -23.84 28.94
CA GLN A 62 13.42 -23.94 29.52
C GLN A 62 12.88 -25.40 29.53
N ARG A 63 13.63 -26.37 29.02
CA ARG A 63 13.25 -27.78 28.92
C ARG A 63 11.92 -27.99 28.19
N TRP A 64 11.76 -27.36 27.03
CA TRP A 64 10.56 -27.51 26.22
C TRP A 64 10.37 -28.94 25.73
N ASP A 65 9.11 -29.31 25.58
CA ASP A 65 8.78 -30.57 24.91
C ASP A 65 9.22 -30.51 23.43
N PRO A 66 9.77 -31.59 22.85
CA PRO A 66 10.19 -31.61 21.44
C PRO A 66 9.09 -31.23 20.45
N ALA A 67 7.82 -31.56 20.71
CA ALA A 67 6.70 -31.16 19.86
C ALA A 67 6.47 -29.66 19.89
N GLU A 68 6.68 -29.00 21.02
CA GLU A 68 6.59 -27.54 21.16
C GLU A 68 7.71 -26.85 20.37
N VAL A 69 8.93 -27.35 20.41
CA VAL A 69 10.04 -26.84 19.59
C VAL A 69 9.69 -26.90 18.11
N LEU A 70 9.17 -28.02 17.63
CA LEU A 70 8.78 -28.22 16.25
C LEU A 70 7.65 -27.27 15.87
N ARG A 71 6.64 -27.14 16.73
CA ARG A 71 5.51 -26.22 16.53
C ARG A 71 5.98 -24.78 16.36
N VAL A 72 6.86 -24.28 17.23
CA VAL A 72 7.38 -22.91 17.17
C VAL A 72 8.18 -22.70 15.88
N LEU A 73 9.09 -23.61 15.54
CA LEU A 73 9.91 -23.50 14.33
C LEU A 73 9.07 -23.49 13.04
N ILE A 74 8.07 -24.35 12.95
CA ILE A 74 7.16 -24.38 11.80
C ILE A 74 6.32 -23.09 11.73
N THR A 75 5.87 -22.60 12.89
CA THR A 75 5.11 -21.35 12.96
C THR A 75 5.93 -20.15 12.46
N GLU A 76 7.22 -20.06 12.81
CA GLU A 76 8.12 -19.03 12.30
C GLU A 76 8.31 -19.11 10.77
N GLU A 77 8.40 -20.31 10.21
CA GLU A 77 8.47 -20.47 8.74
C GLU A 77 7.19 -19.99 8.07
N ILE A 78 6.02 -20.38 8.57
CA ILE A 78 4.71 -19.94 8.04
C ILE A 78 4.61 -18.42 8.10
N ARG A 79 4.88 -17.82 9.26
CA ARG A 79 4.83 -16.37 9.47
C ARG A 79 5.75 -15.63 8.51
N GLY A 80 7.00 -16.07 8.38
CA GLY A 80 7.95 -15.44 7.47
C GLY A 80 7.54 -15.52 6.01
N ARG A 81 6.95 -16.63 5.56
CA ARG A 81 6.39 -16.77 4.19
C ARG A 81 5.20 -15.88 3.96
N ASP A 82 4.30 -15.80 4.93
CA ASP A 82 3.13 -14.93 4.85
C ASP A 82 3.55 -13.46 4.75
N ASP A 83 4.51 -13.04 5.57
CA ASP A 83 5.04 -11.67 5.53
C ASP A 83 5.75 -11.36 4.21
N ALA A 84 6.52 -12.30 3.67
CA ALA A 84 7.12 -12.14 2.35
C ALA A 84 6.06 -12.03 1.25
N THR A 85 5.02 -12.85 1.32
CA THR A 85 3.89 -12.81 0.38
C THR A 85 3.15 -11.48 0.47
N ARG A 86 2.87 -10.97 1.67
CA ARG A 86 2.25 -9.66 1.88
C ARG A 86 3.11 -8.54 1.30
N ARG A 87 4.41 -8.54 1.56
CA ARG A 87 5.35 -7.56 0.98
C ARG A 87 5.34 -7.59 -0.55
N MET A 88 5.38 -8.78 -1.15
CA MET A 88 5.29 -8.92 -2.61
C MET A 88 3.97 -8.41 -3.17
N ARG A 89 2.83 -8.72 -2.51
CA ARG A 89 1.50 -8.23 -2.91
C ARG A 89 1.41 -6.72 -2.82
N ARG A 90 1.90 -6.08 -1.74
CA ARG A 90 1.94 -4.62 -1.60
C ARG A 90 2.74 -3.96 -2.72
N LYS A 91 3.91 -4.51 -3.04
CA LYS A 91 4.73 -4.03 -4.17
C LYS A 91 4.03 -4.22 -5.52
N ALA A 92 3.43 -5.37 -5.76
CA ALA A 92 2.72 -5.68 -7.00
C ALA A 92 1.43 -4.85 -7.18
N ALA A 93 0.79 -4.48 -6.08
CA ALA A 93 -0.41 -3.65 -6.09
C ALA A 93 -0.14 -2.20 -6.53
N GLY A 94 1.09 -1.72 -6.43
CA GLY A 94 1.43 -0.32 -6.68
C GLY A 94 0.93 0.62 -5.59
N LEU A 95 0.74 0.13 -4.35
CA LEU A 95 0.29 0.94 -3.24
C LEU A 95 1.26 2.09 -2.95
N PRO A 96 0.77 3.29 -2.65
CA PRO A 96 1.56 4.32 -2.01
C PRO A 96 2.13 3.80 -0.69
N ALA A 97 3.13 4.46 -0.13
CA ALA A 97 3.77 3.97 1.09
C ALA A 97 3.17 4.61 2.34
N GLY A 98 2.72 3.79 3.28
CA GLY A 98 2.70 4.15 4.69
C GLY A 98 1.39 4.54 5.35
N LYS A 99 0.25 4.55 4.68
CA LYS A 99 -1.05 4.90 5.29
C LYS A 99 -1.82 3.62 5.64
N THR A 100 -1.74 3.23 6.90
CA THR A 100 -2.43 2.05 7.45
C THR A 100 -3.46 2.45 8.50
N PHE A 101 -4.28 1.50 8.96
CA PHE A 101 -5.19 1.75 10.09
C PHE A 101 -4.44 2.05 11.41
N GLU A 102 -3.19 1.64 11.56
CA GLU A 102 -2.35 1.99 12.72
C GLU A 102 -2.03 3.48 12.75
N SER A 103 -1.88 4.11 11.58
CA SER A 103 -1.66 5.56 11.44
C SER A 103 -2.98 6.35 11.26
N TRP A 104 -4.11 5.67 11.12
CA TRP A 104 -5.41 6.29 10.96
C TRP A 104 -5.93 6.83 12.28
N ARG A 105 -6.41 8.07 12.27
CA ARG A 105 -7.03 8.69 13.43
C ARG A 105 -8.54 8.73 13.23
N GLU A 106 -9.23 7.76 13.81
CA GLU A 106 -10.68 7.60 13.67
C GLU A 106 -11.44 8.86 14.07
N HIS A 107 -11.01 9.51 15.16
CA HIS A 107 -11.68 10.69 15.72
C HIS A 107 -11.49 11.97 14.89
N ASP A 108 -10.43 12.05 14.08
CA ASP A 108 -10.16 13.20 13.20
C ASP A 108 -10.92 13.06 11.86
N SER A 109 -11.56 11.93 11.64
CA SER A 109 -12.28 11.63 10.39
C SER A 109 -13.75 12.00 10.50
N THR A 110 -14.31 12.52 9.42
CA THR A 110 -15.76 12.75 9.30
C THR A 110 -16.53 11.51 8.86
N ILE A 111 -15.83 10.41 8.55
CA ILE A 111 -16.48 9.11 8.31
C ILE A 111 -17.01 8.58 9.65
N PRO A 112 -18.30 8.26 9.75
CA PRO A 112 -18.87 7.75 11.01
C PRO A 112 -18.13 6.49 11.50
N PRO A 113 -17.84 6.36 12.82
CA PRO A 113 -17.11 5.21 13.38
C PRO A 113 -17.70 3.85 13.00
N GLY A 114 -19.04 3.72 13.03
CA GLY A 114 -19.72 2.50 12.61
C GLY A 114 -19.50 2.15 11.13
N THR A 115 -19.41 3.15 10.26
CA THR A 115 -19.08 2.98 8.83
C THR A 115 -17.63 2.55 8.68
N GLN A 116 -16.70 3.17 9.41
CA GLN A 116 -15.28 2.79 9.40
C GLN A 116 -15.11 1.32 9.81
N THR A 117 -15.72 0.93 10.93
CA THR A 117 -15.70 -0.44 11.45
C THR A 117 -16.31 -1.42 10.46
N GLY A 118 -17.51 -1.10 9.92
CA GLY A 118 -18.20 -1.95 8.95
C GLY A 118 -17.39 -2.17 7.67
N LEU A 119 -16.80 -1.11 7.12
CA LEU A 119 -15.93 -1.23 5.93
C LEU A 119 -14.64 -2.00 6.22
N ALA A 120 -14.12 -1.88 7.44
CA ALA A 120 -12.93 -2.59 7.87
C ALA A 120 -13.16 -4.11 8.06
N THR A 121 -14.39 -4.63 8.10
CA THR A 121 -14.66 -6.08 8.07
C THR A 121 -14.28 -6.72 6.74
N LEU A 122 -14.27 -5.94 5.65
CA LEU A 122 -14.02 -6.37 4.28
C LEU A 122 -15.08 -7.34 3.71
N GLU A 123 -16.21 -7.56 4.38
CA GLU A 123 -17.28 -8.42 3.89
C GLU A 123 -17.83 -7.95 2.54
N TRP A 124 -17.92 -6.63 2.36
CA TRP A 124 -18.33 -6.00 1.11
C TRP A 124 -17.42 -6.38 -0.07
N VAL A 125 -16.12 -6.60 0.17
CA VAL A 125 -15.17 -7.07 -0.86
C VAL A 125 -15.53 -8.50 -1.28
N GLY A 126 -15.90 -9.36 -0.32
CA GLY A 126 -16.36 -10.72 -0.59
C GLY A 126 -17.66 -10.77 -1.40
N ARG A 127 -18.50 -9.75 -1.29
CA ARG A 127 -19.77 -9.60 -2.03
C ARG A 127 -19.64 -8.84 -3.35
N ALA A 128 -18.42 -8.49 -3.76
CA ALA A 128 -18.13 -7.66 -4.96
C ALA A 128 -18.88 -6.30 -4.94
N GLU A 129 -19.15 -5.75 -3.76
CA GLU A 129 -19.72 -4.41 -3.61
C GLU A 129 -18.62 -3.35 -3.79
N ASN A 130 -19.02 -2.14 -4.17
CA ASN A 130 -18.11 -1.03 -4.40
C ASN A 130 -18.07 -0.03 -3.23
N LEU A 131 -17.10 0.86 -3.22
CA LEU A 131 -16.99 1.95 -2.26
C LEU A 131 -16.60 3.24 -2.98
N ALA A 132 -17.43 4.27 -2.86
CA ALA A 132 -17.14 5.61 -3.34
C ALA A 132 -16.91 6.55 -2.15
N ILE A 133 -15.72 7.11 -2.02
CA ILE A 133 -15.36 8.08 -0.98
C ILE A 133 -15.19 9.43 -1.64
N ALA A 134 -16.12 10.35 -1.40
CA ALA A 134 -16.15 11.65 -2.03
C ALA A 134 -16.08 12.79 -1.00
N GLY A 135 -15.47 13.92 -1.38
CA GLY A 135 -15.41 15.12 -0.53
C GLY A 135 -14.16 15.96 -0.76
N PRO A 136 -13.99 17.06 -0.02
CA PRO A 136 -12.90 18.02 -0.20
C PRO A 136 -11.50 17.39 -0.10
N SER A 137 -10.51 18.06 -0.69
CA SER A 137 -9.11 17.63 -0.60
C SER A 137 -8.60 17.69 0.86
N GLY A 138 -7.81 16.70 1.26
CA GLY A 138 -7.19 16.66 2.59
C GLY A 138 -8.05 16.04 3.70
N THR A 139 -9.27 15.57 3.42
CA THR A 139 -10.19 14.97 4.42
C THR A 139 -9.92 13.49 4.73
N GLY A 140 -8.78 12.94 4.29
CA GLY A 140 -8.37 11.57 4.63
C GLY A 140 -8.85 10.47 3.66
N LYS A 141 -9.56 10.79 2.56
CA LYS A 141 -10.10 9.80 1.58
C LYS A 141 -9.08 8.77 1.12
N THR A 142 -7.96 9.24 0.57
CA THR A 142 -6.85 8.38 0.11
C THR A 142 -6.26 7.58 1.26
N HIS A 143 -6.10 8.17 2.47
CA HIS A 143 -5.60 7.45 3.63
C HIS A 143 -6.51 6.28 4.00
N PHE A 144 -7.81 6.51 4.09
CA PHE A 144 -8.76 5.45 4.42
C PHE A 144 -8.81 4.35 3.35
N ALA A 145 -8.81 4.73 2.06
CA ALA A 145 -8.75 3.78 0.96
C ALA A 145 -7.45 2.95 0.98
N GLU A 146 -6.31 3.57 1.26
CA GLU A 146 -5.01 2.90 1.38
C GLU A 146 -4.98 1.94 2.59
N ALA A 147 -5.51 2.36 3.74
CA ALA A 147 -5.62 1.51 4.92
C ALA A 147 -6.50 0.27 4.68
N LEU A 148 -7.63 0.42 3.98
CA LEU A 148 -8.45 -0.70 3.53
C LEU A 148 -7.68 -1.63 2.58
N ALA A 149 -6.94 -1.08 1.61
CA ALA A 149 -6.15 -1.86 0.67
C ALA A 149 -5.05 -2.67 1.36
N HIS A 150 -4.38 -2.10 2.36
CA HIS A 150 -3.42 -2.84 3.19
C HIS A 150 -4.10 -4.00 3.92
N LYS A 151 -5.26 -3.75 4.53
CA LYS A 151 -6.01 -4.78 5.25
C LYS A 151 -6.48 -5.92 4.32
N VAL A 152 -6.90 -5.59 3.09
CA VAL A 152 -7.23 -6.59 2.05
C VAL A 152 -6.04 -7.50 1.74
N ILE A 153 -4.83 -6.93 1.64
CA ILE A 153 -3.62 -7.72 1.43
C ILE A 153 -3.30 -8.59 2.65
N ASP A 154 -3.51 -8.07 3.86
CA ASP A 154 -3.21 -8.79 5.11
C ASP A 154 -4.09 -10.02 5.32
N VAL A 155 -5.35 -9.98 4.84
CA VAL A 155 -6.24 -11.17 4.82
C VAL A 155 -6.00 -12.09 3.60
N GLY A 156 -4.96 -11.83 2.81
CA GLY A 156 -4.51 -12.73 1.75
C GLY A 156 -5.10 -12.45 0.37
N MET A 157 -5.88 -11.40 0.18
CA MET A 157 -6.42 -10.97 -1.10
C MET A 157 -5.41 -10.10 -1.88
N ARG A 158 -5.68 -9.85 -3.17
CA ARG A 158 -4.86 -9.01 -4.06
C ARG A 158 -5.53 -7.66 -4.25
N VAL A 159 -4.72 -6.63 -4.41
CA VAL A 159 -5.13 -5.27 -4.72
C VAL A 159 -4.48 -4.81 -6.01
N SER A 160 -5.17 -4.00 -6.80
CA SER A 160 -4.63 -3.20 -7.89
C SER A 160 -4.91 -1.73 -7.58
N TRP A 161 -3.85 -0.93 -7.43
CA TRP A 161 -3.96 0.50 -7.11
C TRP A 161 -3.58 1.36 -8.30
N PHE A 162 -4.41 2.32 -8.63
CA PHE A 162 -4.17 3.30 -9.68
C PHE A 162 -4.67 4.68 -9.22
N THR A 163 -4.02 5.74 -9.68
CA THR A 163 -4.69 7.02 -9.88
C THR A 163 -5.41 6.98 -11.23
N LEU A 164 -6.39 7.85 -11.45
CA LEU A 164 -7.06 7.92 -12.77
C LEU A 164 -6.06 8.18 -13.90
N GLU A 165 -5.03 9.01 -13.66
CA GLU A 165 -3.94 9.28 -14.60
C GLU A 165 -3.12 8.02 -14.93
N SER A 166 -2.66 7.30 -13.91
CA SER A 166 -1.85 6.08 -14.10
C SER A 166 -2.63 4.96 -14.79
N LEU A 167 -3.93 4.85 -14.51
CA LEU A 167 -4.83 3.94 -15.21
C LEU A 167 -4.95 4.31 -16.70
N THR A 168 -5.19 5.59 -16.99
CA THR A 168 -5.26 6.12 -18.36
C THR A 168 -3.98 5.83 -19.13
N ALA A 169 -2.82 6.09 -18.52
CA ALA A 169 -1.53 5.80 -19.12
C ALA A 169 -1.32 4.29 -19.37
N ALA A 170 -1.76 3.42 -18.45
CA ALA A 170 -1.64 1.97 -18.60
C ALA A 170 -2.52 1.44 -19.76
N ILE A 171 -3.77 1.90 -19.85
CA ILE A 171 -4.69 1.51 -20.93
C ILE A 171 -4.24 2.12 -22.26
N GLY A 172 -3.77 3.39 -22.27
CA GLY A 172 -3.24 4.04 -23.47
C GLY A 172 -2.06 3.27 -24.07
N ARG A 173 -1.09 2.86 -23.28
CA ARG A 173 0.01 2.00 -23.75
C ARG A 173 -0.50 0.66 -24.28
N ALA A 174 -1.44 0.03 -23.58
CA ALA A 174 -2.04 -1.22 -24.01
C ALA A 174 -2.87 -1.08 -25.30
N THR A 175 -3.38 0.09 -25.62
CA THR A 175 -4.06 0.36 -26.89
C THR A 175 -3.09 0.40 -28.05
N VAL A 176 -1.91 0.98 -27.86
CA VAL A 176 -0.86 1.07 -28.91
C VAL A 176 -0.32 -0.32 -29.27
N ASP A 177 -0.14 -1.20 -28.30
CA ASP A 177 0.41 -2.56 -28.50
C ASP A 177 -0.66 -3.65 -28.66
N GLY A 178 -1.94 -3.30 -28.70
CA GLY A 178 -3.05 -4.25 -28.88
C GLY A 178 -3.34 -5.13 -27.67
N SER A 179 -2.80 -4.80 -26.46
CA SER A 179 -2.87 -5.65 -25.27
C SER A 179 -3.93 -5.22 -24.25
N VAL A 180 -4.92 -4.41 -24.65
CA VAL A 180 -5.95 -3.87 -23.74
C VAL A 180 -6.66 -4.98 -22.96
N ALA A 181 -7.14 -6.03 -23.63
CA ALA A 181 -7.84 -7.14 -22.98
C ALA A 181 -6.96 -7.84 -21.93
N LYS A 182 -5.68 -8.05 -22.22
CA LYS A 182 -4.70 -8.64 -21.30
C LYS A 182 -4.44 -7.73 -20.10
N THR A 183 -4.39 -6.42 -20.32
CA THR A 183 -4.18 -5.42 -19.25
C THR A 183 -5.39 -5.35 -18.34
N ILE A 184 -6.61 -5.29 -18.87
CA ILE A 184 -7.85 -5.35 -18.09
C ILE A 184 -7.93 -6.66 -17.29
N ALA A 185 -7.69 -7.81 -17.94
CA ALA A 185 -7.68 -9.09 -17.25
C ALA A 185 -6.65 -9.17 -16.12
N ARG A 186 -5.49 -8.49 -16.25
CA ARG A 186 -4.50 -8.39 -15.18
C ARG A 186 -4.99 -7.53 -14.02
N ILE A 187 -5.62 -6.39 -14.30
CA ILE A 187 -6.19 -5.49 -13.28
C ILE A 187 -7.29 -6.22 -12.49
N THR A 188 -8.20 -6.88 -13.19
CA THR A 188 -9.36 -7.58 -12.59
C THR A 188 -9.02 -8.94 -11.96
N ARG A 189 -7.74 -9.35 -11.94
CA ARG A 189 -7.27 -10.47 -11.09
C ARG A 189 -7.27 -10.11 -9.61
N ALA A 190 -7.20 -8.82 -9.28
CA ALA A 190 -7.30 -8.34 -7.92
C ALA A 190 -8.76 -8.47 -7.42
N GLU A 191 -8.92 -8.80 -6.16
CA GLU A 191 -10.21 -8.81 -5.49
C GLU A 191 -10.69 -7.38 -5.21
N LEU A 192 -9.75 -6.45 -4.99
CA LEU A 192 -10.01 -5.02 -4.80
C LEU A 192 -9.22 -4.18 -5.83
N ILE A 193 -9.93 -3.31 -6.54
CA ILE A 193 -9.33 -2.33 -7.45
C ILE A 193 -9.55 -0.95 -6.85
N VAL A 194 -8.49 -0.18 -6.66
CA VAL A 194 -8.58 1.20 -6.16
C VAL A 194 -8.25 2.17 -7.29
N ILE A 195 -9.11 3.16 -7.49
CA ILE A 195 -8.90 4.27 -8.43
C ILE A 195 -8.97 5.56 -7.63
N ASP A 196 -7.80 6.09 -7.33
CA ASP A 196 -7.60 7.24 -6.45
C ASP A 196 -7.58 8.56 -7.25
N ASP A 197 -7.91 9.65 -6.57
CA ASP A 197 -7.82 11.03 -7.06
C ASP A 197 -8.66 11.34 -8.32
N ILE A 198 -9.88 10.81 -8.40
CA ILE A 198 -10.82 11.20 -9.45
C ILE A 198 -11.28 12.66 -9.23
N GLY A 199 -11.19 13.48 -10.28
CA GLY A 199 -11.63 14.88 -10.23
C GLY A 199 -10.56 15.88 -9.83
N MET A 200 -9.29 15.47 -9.68
CA MET A 200 -8.17 16.40 -9.48
C MET A 200 -7.83 17.21 -10.74
N LEU A 201 -7.97 16.59 -11.91
CA LEU A 201 -7.72 17.19 -13.22
C LEU A 201 -8.86 16.84 -14.17
N PRO A 202 -9.12 17.68 -15.22
CA PRO A 202 -10.01 17.29 -16.30
C PRO A 202 -9.54 15.98 -16.94
N ALA A 203 -10.38 14.96 -16.89
CA ALA A 203 -9.97 13.61 -17.28
C ALA A 203 -9.99 13.38 -18.81
N GLY A 204 -10.88 14.06 -19.53
CA GLY A 204 -11.05 13.90 -20.97
C GLY A 204 -11.58 12.51 -21.39
N GLN A 205 -11.62 12.28 -22.72
CA GLN A 205 -12.21 11.06 -23.29
C GLN A 205 -11.39 9.80 -22.95
N ALA A 206 -10.08 9.85 -23.10
CA ALA A 206 -9.21 8.68 -22.88
C ALA A 206 -9.28 8.15 -21.43
N ALA A 207 -9.36 9.06 -20.46
CA ALA A 207 -9.49 8.69 -19.05
C ALA A 207 -10.90 8.14 -18.76
N GLY A 208 -11.95 8.73 -19.32
CA GLY A 208 -13.31 8.20 -19.23
C GLY A 208 -13.44 6.80 -19.81
N GLU A 209 -12.84 6.54 -20.98
CA GLU A 209 -12.82 5.21 -21.60
C GLU A 209 -12.03 4.20 -20.76
N ALA A 210 -10.84 4.57 -20.25
CA ALA A 210 -10.04 3.70 -19.42
C ALA A 210 -10.78 3.31 -18.12
N PHE A 211 -11.40 4.29 -17.47
CA PHE A 211 -12.18 4.09 -16.27
C PHE A 211 -13.40 3.19 -16.53
N TYR A 212 -14.20 3.51 -17.57
CA TYR A 212 -15.35 2.70 -17.96
C TYR A 212 -14.97 1.24 -18.22
N ARG A 213 -13.91 0.98 -18.99
CA ARG A 213 -13.46 -0.40 -19.30
C ARG A 213 -13.14 -1.21 -18.06
N VAL A 214 -12.52 -0.60 -17.04
CA VAL A 214 -12.21 -1.29 -15.78
C VAL A 214 -13.48 -1.51 -14.95
N VAL A 215 -14.35 -0.50 -14.84
CA VAL A 215 -15.62 -0.62 -14.11
C VAL A 215 -16.51 -1.70 -14.74
N ASP A 216 -16.66 -1.69 -16.06
CA ASP A 216 -17.46 -2.67 -16.80
C ASP A 216 -16.91 -4.11 -16.62
N ALA A 217 -15.60 -4.29 -16.72
CA ALA A 217 -14.97 -5.61 -16.55
C ALA A 217 -15.01 -6.14 -15.11
N ALA A 218 -15.07 -5.24 -14.12
CA ALA A 218 -15.14 -5.57 -12.70
C ALA A 218 -16.57 -5.76 -12.19
N TYR A 219 -17.56 -5.23 -12.90
CA TYR A 219 -18.96 -5.18 -12.50
C TYR A 219 -19.48 -6.55 -12.01
N GLU A 220 -20.03 -6.57 -10.80
CA GLU A 220 -20.54 -7.77 -10.08
C GLU A 220 -19.51 -8.92 -9.87
N ARG A 221 -18.22 -8.66 -10.12
CA ARG A 221 -17.17 -9.68 -10.01
C ARG A 221 -16.05 -9.27 -9.08
N ARG A 222 -15.78 -7.99 -8.97
CA ARG A 222 -14.69 -7.40 -8.19
C ARG A 222 -15.16 -6.12 -7.54
N SER A 223 -14.63 -5.83 -6.38
CA SER A 223 -14.89 -4.56 -5.70
C SER A 223 -14.01 -3.45 -6.24
N ILE A 224 -14.60 -2.29 -6.42
CA ILE A 224 -13.90 -1.07 -6.78
C ILE A 224 -14.02 -0.06 -5.64
N VAL A 225 -12.91 0.53 -5.24
CA VAL A 225 -12.87 1.74 -4.41
C VAL A 225 -12.52 2.91 -5.29
N VAL A 226 -13.31 3.96 -5.21
CA VAL A 226 -12.96 5.25 -5.82
C VAL A 226 -12.82 6.31 -4.76
N THR A 227 -11.80 7.16 -4.88
CA THR A 227 -11.72 8.41 -4.12
C THR A 227 -11.87 9.59 -5.07
N SER A 228 -12.62 10.58 -4.68
CA SER A 228 -12.93 11.72 -5.53
C SER A 228 -13.10 13.02 -4.74
N ASN A 229 -12.72 14.13 -5.35
CA ASN A 229 -13.07 15.45 -4.84
C ASN A 229 -14.49 15.88 -5.29
N LEU A 230 -15.08 15.16 -6.23
CA LEU A 230 -16.43 15.36 -6.74
C LEU A 230 -17.31 14.20 -6.28
N HIS A 231 -18.57 14.49 -6.00
CA HIS A 231 -19.57 13.43 -5.88
C HIS A 231 -19.67 12.65 -7.22
N PRO A 232 -19.87 11.32 -7.22
CA PRO A 232 -19.95 10.55 -8.46
C PRO A 232 -20.95 11.10 -9.48
N SER A 233 -22.07 11.72 -9.04
CA SER A 233 -23.03 12.37 -9.93
C SER A 233 -22.46 13.55 -10.73
N GLY A 234 -21.31 14.10 -10.33
CA GLY A 234 -20.60 15.18 -11.03
C GLY A 234 -19.49 14.71 -11.98
N PHE A 235 -19.34 13.42 -12.23
CA PHE A 235 -18.29 12.90 -13.11
C PHE A 235 -18.47 13.31 -14.59
N ASP A 236 -19.67 13.70 -14.99
CA ASP A 236 -19.95 14.27 -16.30
C ASP A 236 -19.28 15.65 -16.53
N THR A 237 -18.79 16.30 -15.48
CA THR A 237 -18.02 17.54 -15.59
C THR A 237 -16.56 17.33 -15.96
N ILE A 238 -16.03 16.12 -15.75
CA ILE A 238 -14.61 15.77 -15.96
C ILE A 238 -14.38 14.80 -17.12
N MET A 239 -15.41 14.10 -17.59
CA MET A 239 -15.33 13.15 -18.69
C MET A 239 -16.61 13.22 -19.56
N PRO A 240 -16.63 12.67 -20.79
CA PRO A 240 -17.82 12.68 -21.64
C PRO A 240 -19.05 12.11 -20.94
N LYS A 241 -20.18 12.83 -21.02
CA LYS A 241 -21.41 12.53 -20.30
C LYS A 241 -21.89 11.09 -20.45
N THR A 242 -21.83 10.54 -21.66
CA THR A 242 -22.24 9.15 -21.92
C THR A 242 -21.39 8.13 -21.16
N LEU A 243 -20.07 8.33 -21.11
CA LEU A 243 -19.15 7.49 -20.35
C LEU A 243 -19.35 7.68 -18.85
N ALA A 244 -19.51 8.92 -18.38
CA ALA A 244 -19.77 9.23 -16.98
C ALA A 244 -21.04 8.52 -16.49
N THR A 245 -22.15 8.66 -17.22
CA THR A 245 -23.44 8.05 -16.87
C THR A 245 -23.30 6.52 -16.79
N ALA A 246 -22.72 5.89 -17.81
CA ALA A 246 -22.58 4.43 -17.85
C ALA A 246 -21.62 3.90 -16.78
N THR A 247 -20.58 4.67 -16.43
CA THR A 247 -19.62 4.30 -15.39
C THR A 247 -20.24 4.42 -14.01
N VAL A 248 -20.91 5.54 -13.74
CA VAL A 248 -21.55 5.82 -12.45
C VAL A 248 -22.67 4.83 -12.17
N ASP A 249 -23.50 4.52 -13.17
CA ASP A 249 -24.57 3.53 -13.06
C ASP A 249 -24.05 2.18 -12.54
N ARG A 250 -23.00 1.64 -13.17
CA ARG A 250 -22.38 0.37 -12.74
C ARG A 250 -21.64 0.48 -11.41
N LEU A 251 -20.92 1.57 -11.21
CA LEU A 251 -20.13 1.79 -9.99
C LEU A 251 -21.02 1.88 -8.76
N LEU A 252 -22.16 2.58 -8.87
CA LEU A 252 -23.05 2.83 -7.73
C LEU A 252 -24.14 1.75 -7.53
N HIS A 253 -24.30 0.84 -8.47
CA HIS A 253 -25.37 -0.18 -8.40
C HIS A 253 -25.33 -0.99 -7.08
N HIS A 254 -24.14 -1.35 -6.62
CA HIS A 254 -23.92 -2.01 -5.33
C HIS A 254 -22.77 -1.32 -4.60
N ALA A 255 -22.99 -0.05 -4.20
CA ALA A 255 -21.91 0.74 -3.61
C ALA A 255 -22.27 1.33 -2.26
N HIS A 256 -21.28 1.31 -1.38
CA HIS A 256 -21.24 2.18 -0.21
C HIS A 256 -20.75 3.56 -0.65
N VAL A 257 -21.54 4.59 -0.43
CA VAL A 257 -21.16 5.98 -0.70
C VAL A 257 -20.84 6.67 0.62
N VAL A 258 -19.61 7.12 0.75
CA VAL A 258 -19.09 7.81 1.94
C VAL A 258 -18.74 9.24 1.54
N LEU A 259 -19.39 10.19 2.18
CA LEU A 259 -19.09 11.60 2.02
C LEU A 259 -18.20 12.05 3.17
N THR A 260 -17.09 12.73 2.83
CA THR A 260 -16.20 13.36 3.79
C THR A 260 -16.37 14.87 3.71
N GLU A 261 -16.32 15.53 4.85
CA GLU A 261 -16.52 16.98 5.00
C GLU A 261 -15.37 17.59 5.81
N GLY A 262 -15.38 18.90 5.95
CA GLY A 262 -14.45 19.61 6.83
C GLY A 262 -13.20 20.16 6.15
N THR A 263 -12.28 20.65 6.98
CA THR A 263 -11.02 21.26 6.54
C THR A 263 -9.94 20.22 6.28
N SER A 264 -8.93 20.61 5.52
CA SER A 264 -7.80 19.75 5.21
C SER A 264 -7.02 19.36 6.48
N LEU A 265 -6.97 18.08 6.80
CA LEU A 265 -6.12 17.53 7.88
C LEU A 265 -4.64 17.83 7.63
N ARG A 266 -4.19 17.78 6.37
CA ARG A 266 -2.82 18.17 5.98
C ARG A 266 -2.52 19.62 6.31
N LEU A 267 -3.46 20.53 6.07
CA LEU A 267 -3.29 21.94 6.38
C LEU A 267 -3.28 22.17 7.89
N SER A 268 -4.16 21.53 8.64
CA SER A 268 -4.20 21.62 10.09
C SER A 268 -2.94 21.04 10.75
N GLU A 269 -2.38 19.96 10.23
CA GLU A 269 -1.11 19.40 10.70
C GLU A 269 0.07 20.34 10.42
N ALA A 270 0.12 20.93 9.22
CA ALA A 270 1.15 21.89 8.84
C ALA A 270 1.10 23.16 9.70
N THR A 271 -0.09 23.72 9.95
CA THR A 271 -0.27 24.90 10.79
C THR A 271 -0.02 24.63 12.26
N ALA A 272 -0.23 23.39 12.73
CA ALA A 272 0.09 22.97 14.09
C ALA A 272 1.58 22.59 14.29
N GLY A 273 2.43 22.75 13.26
CA GLY A 273 3.86 22.41 13.31
C GLY A 273 4.15 20.90 13.41
N ARG A 274 3.15 20.05 13.20
CA ARG A 274 3.30 18.58 13.35
C ARG A 274 3.79 17.86 12.10
N GLY A 275 4.01 18.55 11.00
CA GLY A 275 4.46 17.98 9.73
C GLY A 275 5.89 18.31 9.33
N VAL A 276 6.61 19.10 10.12
CA VAL A 276 7.95 19.59 9.78
C VAL A 276 8.88 19.39 10.96
N VAL A 277 10.04 18.77 10.72
CA VAL A 277 11.13 18.80 11.69
C VAL A 277 11.64 20.26 11.72
N PRO A 278 11.67 20.93 12.90
CA PRO A 278 12.20 22.28 12.98
C PRO A 278 13.61 22.32 12.41
N LEU A 279 13.87 23.31 11.56
CA LEU A 279 15.23 23.62 11.12
C LEU A 279 16.02 24.06 12.35
N ALA A 280 17.06 23.30 12.71
CA ALA A 280 17.97 23.61 13.80
C ALA A 280 18.88 24.79 13.40
#